data_f6afbb5b9ac0f971c3d9c81ffa9c60d0
#
_entry.id   f6afbb5b9ac0f971c3d9c81ffa9c60d0
#
_cell.length_a   1.000
_cell.length_b   1.000
_cell.length_c   1.000
_cell.angle_alpha   90.00
_cell.angle_beta   90.00
_cell.angle_gamma   90.00
#
_symmetry.space_group_name_H-M   'P 1'
#
loop_
_entity.id
_entity.type
_entity.pdbx_description
1 polymer ?
#
loop_
_entity_poly.entity_id
_entity_poly.type
_entity_poly.pdbx_seq_one_letter_code
_entity_poly.pdbx_strand_id
1 'polypeptide(L)'
;MSSELAYSLAFVPQALKEWKKLDPHTRQLFKTRLIERLEMPRVASAQLRGHPDRYKIKLRALGYRLAYELRDQEVLVVVVAVGRRDGNAVYLAADGRDSATH
;
A
#
# COMPACT_ATOMS: atom_id res chain seq x y z
N MET A 1 9.19 4.31 -23.05
CA MET A 1 8.23 3.41 -23.40
C MET A 1 7.62 2.71 -22.26
N SER A 2 8.41 2.14 -21.43
CA SER A 2 7.87 1.35 -20.34
C SER A 2 7.08 2.17 -19.34
N SER A 3 7.33 3.46 -19.24
CA SER A 3 6.61 4.29 -18.28
C SER A 3 5.11 4.31 -18.53
N GLU A 4 4.69 3.99 -19.73
CA GLU A 4 3.27 3.96 -20.05
C GLU A 4 2.55 2.86 -19.27
N LEU A 5 3.29 1.85 -18.82
CA LEU A 5 2.70 0.73 -18.13
C LEU A 5 2.78 0.86 -16.62
N ALA A 6 3.40 1.93 -16.13
CA ALA A 6 3.51 2.11 -14.68
C ALA A 6 2.16 2.49 -14.11
N TYR A 7 1.87 1.96 -12.92
CA TYR A 7 0.66 2.28 -12.19
C TYR A 7 0.81 3.65 -11.53
N SER A 8 -0.31 4.30 -11.26
CA SER A 8 -0.33 5.54 -10.50
C SER A 8 -0.64 5.22 -9.05
N LEU A 9 -0.27 6.13 -8.15
CA LEU A 9 -0.46 5.94 -6.71
C LEU A 9 -1.68 6.71 -6.24
N ALA A 10 -2.49 6.06 -5.43
CA ALA A 10 -3.66 6.70 -4.81
C ALA A 10 -3.80 6.19 -3.38
N PHE A 11 -4.62 6.86 -2.58
CA PHE A 11 -4.88 6.49 -1.19
C PHE A 11 -6.37 6.56 -0.93
N VAL A 12 -6.88 5.61 -0.11
CA VAL A 12 -8.21 5.83 0.45
C VAL A 12 -8.07 6.90 1.54
N PRO A 13 -9.13 7.66 1.85
CA PRO A 13 -9.01 8.79 2.78
C PRO A 13 -8.42 8.44 4.13
N GLN A 14 -8.80 7.31 4.72
CA GLN A 14 -8.27 6.91 6.01
C GLN A 14 -6.78 6.62 5.93
N ALA A 15 -6.35 5.98 4.84
CA ALA A 15 -4.94 5.67 4.66
C ALA A 15 -4.12 6.93 4.47
N LEU A 16 -4.69 7.93 3.81
CA LEU A 16 -3.98 9.19 3.62
C LEU A 16 -3.75 9.87 4.96
N LYS A 17 -4.72 9.83 5.85
CA LYS A 17 -4.54 10.39 7.19
C LYS A 17 -3.45 9.65 7.95
N GLU A 18 -3.43 8.34 7.86
CA GLU A 18 -2.40 7.55 8.51
C GLU A 18 -1.02 7.85 7.93
N TRP A 19 -0.96 8.01 6.62
CA TRP A 19 0.28 8.34 5.93
C TRP A 19 0.84 9.68 6.41
N LYS A 20 -0.02 10.66 6.57
CA LYS A 20 0.41 12.00 7.01
C LYS A 20 0.93 12.01 8.44
N LYS A 21 0.54 11.03 9.24
CA LYS A 21 1.02 10.92 10.62
C LYS A 21 2.37 10.25 10.74
N LEU A 22 2.86 9.64 9.67
CA LEU A 22 4.18 9.01 9.71
C LEU A 22 5.25 10.08 9.82
N ASP A 23 6.34 9.76 10.52
CA ASP A 23 7.49 10.65 10.52
C ASP A 23 8.11 10.70 9.13
N PRO A 24 8.83 11.76 8.79
CA PRO A 24 9.37 11.91 7.43
C PRO A 24 10.25 10.77 6.98
N HIS A 25 11.05 10.21 7.88
CA HIS A 25 11.96 9.12 7.52
C HIS A 25 11.17 7.87 7.13
N THR A 26 10.19 7.49 7.95
CA THR A 26 9.36 6.32 7.67
C THR A 26 8.59 6.50 6.37
N ARG A 27 8.04 7.68 6.18
CA ARG A 27 7.27 7.99 4.97
C ARG A 27 8.14 7.90 3.74
N GLN A 28 9.38 8.38 3.81
CA GLN A 28 10.30 8.31 2.69
C GLN A 28 10.64 6.87 2.33
N LEU A 29 10.85 6.02 3.34
CA LEU A 29 11.14 4.62 3.08
C LEU A 29 9.97 3.91 2.40
N PHE A 30 8.76 4.16 2.86
CA PHE A 30 7.58 3.61 2.20
C PHE A 30 7.46 4.14 0.77
N LYS A 31 7.75 5.41 0.59
CA LYS A 31 7.65 6.01 -0.74
C LYS A 31 8.59 5.32 -1.72
N THR A 32 9.81 5.05 -1.30
CA THR A 32 10.77 4.36 -2.15
C THR A 32 10.25 2.98 -2.54
N ARG A 33 9.69 2.24 -1.57
CA ARG A 33 9.14 0.93 -1.86
C ARG A 33 7.92 1.01 -2.77
N LEU A 34 7.08 2.00 -2.56
CA LEU A 34 5.89 2.17 -3.38
C LEU A 34 6.26 2.47 -4.82
N ILE A 35 7.29 3.27 -5.05
CA ILE A 35 7.72 3.57 -6.41
C ILE A 35 8.09 2.27 -7.14
N GLU A 36 8.79 1.37 -6.46
CA GLU A 36 9.11 0.07 -7.05
C GLU A 36 7.85 -0.72 -7.37
N ARG A 37 6.85 -0.65 -6.49
CA ARG A 37 5.62 -1.40 -6.70
C ARG A 37 4.76 -0.80 -7.81
N LEU A 38 4.94 0.47 -8.14
CA LEU A 38 4.23 1.06 -9.28
C LEU A 38 4.71 0.43 -10.59
N GLU A 39 5.96 0.00 -10.64
CA GLU A 39 6.49 -0.66 -11.83
C GLU A 39 6.13 -2.14 -11.85
N MET A 40 6.17 -2.80 -10.70
CA MET A 40 5.89 -4.22 -10.59
C MET A 40 5.03 -4.48 -9.36
N PRO A 41 3.74 -4.21 -9.44
CA PRO A 41 2.89 -4.26 -8.25
C PRO A 41 2.54 -5.66 -7.77
N ARG A 42 2.59 -6.67 -8.63
CA ARG A 42 2.20 -8.02 -8.24
C ARG A 42 3.42 -8.80 -7.78
N VAL A 43 3.72 -8.67 -6.50
CA VAL A 43 4.85 -9.35 -5.87
C VAL A 43 4.27 -10.54 -5.11
N ALA A 44 4.43 -11.72 -5.66
CA ALA A 44 3.78 -12.93 -5.13
C ALA A 44 4.04 -13.13 -3.65
N SER A 45 5.27 -12.94 -3.21
CA SER A 45 5.63 -13.16 -1.80
C SER A 45 5.00 -12.15 -0.87
N ALA A 46 4.47 -11.07 -1.40
CA ALA A 46 3.86 -10.00 -0.59
C ALA A 46 2.33 -10.02 -0.66
N GLN A 47 1.74 -10.95 -1.38
CA GLN A 47 0.29 -11.01 -1.51
C GLN A 47 -0.34 -11.39 -0.18
N LEU A 48 -1.43 -10.71 0.15
CA LEU A 48 -2.19 -11.03 1.36
C LEU A 48 -3.09 -12.21 1.10
N ARG A 49 -3.13 -13.13 2.07
CA ARG A 49 -3.93 -14.35 1.93
C ARG A 49 -5.41 -13.98 1.81
N GLY A 50 -6.08 -14.60 0.84
CA GLY A 50 -7.49 -14.39 0.65
C GLY A 50 -7.85 -13.14 -0.13
N HIS A 51 -6.84 -12.39 -0.60
CA HIS A 51 -7.06 -11.15 -1.33
C HIS A 51 -6.19 -11.15 -2.58
N PRO A 52 -6.75 -11.53 -3.72
CA PRO A 52 -5.92 -11.66 -4.94
C PRO A 52 -5.28 -10.38 -5.40
N ASP A 53 -5.86 -9.23 -5.03
CA ASP A 53 -5.35 -7.94 -5.48
C ASP A 53 -4.71 -7.11 -4.38
N ARG A 54 -4.52 -7.68 -3.19
CA ARG A 54 -3.92 -6.94 -2.07
C ARG A 54 -2.54 -7.44 -1.74
N TYR A 55 -1.66 -6.50 -1.44
CA TYR A 55 -0.26 -6.77 -1.18
C TYR A 55 0.21 -5.93 0.00
N LYS A 56 1.32 -6.34 0.59
CA LYS A 56 1.86 -5.67 1.77
C LYS A 56 3.27 -5.18 1.51
N ILE A 57 3.65 -4.15 2.25
CA ILE A 57 5.03 -3.69 2.34
C ILE A 57 5.36 -3.62 3.83
N LYS A 58 6.44 -4.28 4.23
CA LYS A 58 6.87 -4.29 5.63
C LYS A 58 8.16 -3.51 5.77
N LEU A 59 8.20 -2.61 6.74
CA LEU A 59 9.43 -1.97 7.16
C LEU A 59 9.78 -2.58 8.51
N ARG A 60 10.45 -3.73 8.46
CA ARG A 60 10.67 -4.55 9.65
C ARG A 60 11.43 -3.84 10.74
N ALA A 61 12.50 -3.13 10.38
CA ALA A 61 13.32 -2.46 11.36
C ALA A 61 12.58 -1.37 12.12
N LEU A 62 11.60 -0.74 11.46
CA LEU A 62 10.84 0.35 12.07
C LEU A 62 9.51 -0.11 12.65
N GLY A 63 9.12 -1.35 12.37
CA GLY A 63 7.88 -1.88 12.91
C GLY A 63 6.64 -1.30 12.27
N TYR A 64 6.70 -0.95 10.98
CA TYR A 64 5.55 -0.43 10.27
C TYR A 64 5.16 -1.33 9.11
N ARG A 65 3.89 -1.29 8.75
CA ARG A 65 3.34 -2.06 7.65
C ARG A 65 2.39 -1.20 6.84
N LEU A 66 2.30 -1.54 5.55
CA LEU A 66 1.40 -0.85 4.62
C LEU A 66 0.73 -1.91 3.76
N ALA A 67 -0.55 -1.72 3.47
CA ALA A 67 -1.29 -2.58 2.55
C ALA A 67 -1.77 -1.75 1.39
N TYR A 68 -1.67 -2.30 0.18
CA TYR A 68 -2.21 -1.64 -1.00
C TYR A 68 -3.03 -2.64 -1.80
N GLU A 69 -3.92 -2.10 -2.61
CA GLU A 69 -4.80 -2.87 -3.47
C GLU A 69 -4.59 -2.42 -4.91
N LEU A 70 -4.59 -3.39 -5.82
CA LEU A 70 -4.44 -3.08 -7.23
C LEU A 70 -5.78 -2.93 -7.89
N ARG A 71 -5.86 -1.94 -8.75
CA ARG A 71 -7.01 -1.75 -9.62
C ARG A 71 -6.50 -1.70 -11.04
N ASP A 72 -6.47 -2.87 -11.67
CA ASP A 72 -5.83 -3.01 -12.97
C ASP A 72 -6.52 -2.19 -14.05
N GLN A 73 -7.84 -2.12 -14.03
CA GLN A 73 -8.55 -1.37 -15.05
C GLN A 73 -8.27 0.12 -14.98
N GLU A 74 -7.95 0.61 -13.79
CA GLU A 74 -7.63 2.02 -13.61
C GLU A 74 -6.13 2.26 -13.55
N VAL A 75 -5.36 1.21 -13.59
CA VAL A 75 -3.90 1.25 -13.49
C VAL A 75 -3.48 1.98 -12.21
N LEU A 76 -4.10 1.58 -11.09
CA LEU A 76 -3.85 2.21 -9.79
C LEU A 76 -3.31 1.22 -8.77
N VAL A 77 -2.36 1.71 -7.98
CA VAL A 77 -1.96 1.12 -6.71
C VAL A 77 -2.57 1.99 -5.64
N VAL A 78 -3.51 1.43 -4.89
CA VAL A 78 -4.27 2.19 -3.90
C VAL A 78 -3.85 1.78 -2.51
N VAL A 79 -3.27 2.70 -1.75
CA VAL A 79 -2.89 2.43 -0.36
C VAL A 79 -4.17 2.42 0.47
N VAL A 80 -4.45 1.29 1.13
CA VAL A 80 -5.67 1.13 1.90
C VAL A 80 -5.45 1.18 3.40
N ALA A 81 -4.24 0.97 3.88
CA ALA A 81 -3.94 1.08 5.30
C ALA A 81 -2.44 1.20 5.51
N VAL A 82 -2.04 1.96 6.51
CA VAL A 82 -0.63 2.03 6.92
C VAL A 82 -0.59 2.31 8.41
N GLY A 83 0.33 1.64 9.11
CA GLY A 83 0.44 1.83 10.54
C GLY A 83 1.50 0.93 11.15
N ARG A 84 1.54 0.93 12.48
CA ARG A 84 2.50 0.13 13.22
C ARG A 84 2.15 -1.35 13.12
N ARG A 85 3.16 -2.16 13.33
CA ARG A 85 3.00 -3.61 13.36
C ARG A 85 2.38 -4.01 14.69
N ASP A 86 1.05 -4.21 14.67
CA ASP A 86 0.32 -4.69 15.85
C ASP A 86 -0.49 -5.89 15.41
N GLY A 87 0.17 -7.06 15.38
CA GLY A 87 -0.47 -8.24 14.86
C GLY A 87 -0.89 -8.00 13.42
N ASN A 88 -2.17 -8.17 13.14
CA ASN A 88 -2.71 -7.96 11.80
C ASN A 88 -3.55 -6.68 11.72
N ALA A 89 -3.34 -5.73 12.62
CA ALA A 89 -4.19 -4.56 12.70
C ALA A 89 -4.29 -3.79 11.38
N VAL A 90 -3.15 -3.60 10.70
CA VAL A 90 -3.16 -2.87 9.42
C VAL A 90 -3.99 -3.62 8.38
N TYR A 91 -3.84 -4.92 8.31
CA TYR A 91 -4.54 -5.72 7.30
C TYR A 91 -6.03 -5.80 7.59
N LEU A 92 -6.39 -5.89 8.87
CA LEU A 92 -7.80 -5.90 9.26
C LEU A 92 -8.45 -4.55 8.98
N ALA A 93 -7.72 -3.47 9.20
CA ALA A 93 -8.23 -2.14 8.88
C ALA A 93 -8.51 -2.02 7.39
N ALA A 94 -7.63 -2.59 6.56
CA ALA A 94 -7.81 -2.55 5.12
C ALA A 94 -9.11 -3.24 4.71
N ASP A 95 -9.46 -4.35 5.38
CA ASP A 95 -10.67 -5.09 5.04
C ASP A 95 -11.93 -4.26 5.25
N GLY A 96 -11.92 -3.39 6.24
CA GLY A 96 -13.11 -2.60 6.54
C GLY A 96 -13.23 -1.33 5.73
N ARG A 97 -12.31 -1.07 4.82
CA ARG A 97 -12.33 0.18 4.08
C ARG A 97 -12.84 -0.01 2.68
N ASP A 98 -13.72 0.89 2.32
CA ASP A 98 -14.28 0.90 1.00
C ASP A 98 -13.19 1.24 -0.01
N SER A 99 -13.34 0.72 -1.20
CA SER A 99 -12.37 0.95 -2.24
C SER A 99 -12.53 2.29 -2.92
N ALA A 100 -13.44 3.13 -2.44
CA ALA A 100 -13.62 4.46 -2.99
C ALA A 100 -12.36 5.30 -2.78
N THR A 101 -11.87 5.90 -3.84
CA THR A 101 -10.66 6.71 -3.79
C THR A 101 -10.89 8.05 -4.43
N HIS A 102 -10.01 8.95 -4.11
CA HIS A 102 -10.08 10.29 -4.70
C HIS A 102 -8.75 10.69 -5.27
#